data_302ea407bdcc9819d1422fa025c59fdb
#
_entry.id   302ea407bdcc9819d1422fa025c59fdb
#
_cell.length_a   1.000
_cell.length_b   1.000
_cell.length_c   1.000
_cell.angle_alpha   90.00
_cell.angle_beta   90.00
_cell.angle_gamma   90.00
#
_symmetry.space_group_name_H-M   'P 1'
#
loop_
_entity.id
_entity.type
_entity.pdbx_description
1 polymer ?
#
loop_
_entity_poly.entity_id
_entity_poly.type
_entity_poly.pdbx_seq_one_letter_code
_entity_poly.pdbx_strand_id
1 'polypeptide(L)'
;MGMLKLDAVVHWSIPVNNLEEAEKFYGDILGLEYKGRLATSRTACFVLGGHNILLCERKDPIVRTIEQDGRLHHAFDVSPEMFDKACKLFRDLGIKIQEPVDYRPSGFFTGRQLFVLDPSGNRIELRDSSWKAGMLTPTYDEICNS
;
A
#
# COMPACT_ATOMS: atom_id res chain seq x y z
N MET A 1 18.14 -22.54 14.08
CA MET A 1 18.95 -22.09 12.92
C MET A 1 18.38 -22.70 11.64
N GLY A 2 18.24 -21.92 10.59
CA GLY A 2 17.73 -22.42 9.30
C GLY A 2 18.77 -23.27 8.56
N MET A 3 18.31 -24.11 7.64
CA MET A 3 19.17 -24.91 6.76
C MET A 3 19.80 -24.06 5.63
N LEU A 4 19.19 -22.93 5.29
CA LEU A 4 19.67 -21.99 4.30
C LEU A 4 19.87 -20.62 4.93
N LYS A 5 20.76 -19.82 4.31
CA LYS A 5 20.94 -18.41 4.63
C LYS A 5 20.51 -17.59 3.41
N LEU A 6 19.45 -16.79 3.56
CA LEU A 6 19.02 -15.85 2.53
C LEU A 6 19.75 -14.52 2.75
N ASP A 7 20.20 -13.90 1.65
CA ASP A 7 20.98 -12.65 1.74
C ASP A 7 20.10 -11.40 1.72
N ALA A 8 19.03 -11.39 0.90
CA ALA A 8 18.18 -10.20 0.76
C ALA A 8 16.83 -10.54 0.14
N VAL A 9 15.89 -9.60 0.30
CA VAL A 9 14.68 -9.53 -0.53
C VAL A 9 15.00 -8.73 -1.78
N VAL A 10 14.74 -9.28 -2.96
CA VAL A 10 15.02 -8.63 -4.26
C VAL A 10 13.83 -7.81 -4.73
N HIS A 11 12.64 -8.40 -4.76
CA HIS A 11 11.43 -7.73 -5.22
C HIS A 11 10.16 -8.38 -4.64
N TRP A 12 9.08 -7.62 -4.73
CA TRP A 12 7.72 -8.07 -4.52
C TRP A 12 6.96 -8.02 -5.83
N SER A 13 6.12 -9.00 -6.10
CA SER A 13 5.23 -9.01 -7.26
C SER A 13 3.80 -8.86 -6.81
N ILE A 14 3.10 -7.88 -7.37
CA ILE A 14 1.69 -7.61 -7.12
C ILE A 14 0.92 -7.93 -8.41
N PRO A 15 0.01 -8.90 -8.41
CA PRO A 15 -0.81 -9.19 -9.57
C PRO A 15 -1.86 -8.08 -9.76
N VAL A 16 -1.96 -7.59 -10.99
CA VAL A 16 -2.92 -6.53 -11.34
C VAL A 16 -3.77 -6.96 -12.53
N ASN A 17 -4.96 -6.39 -12.67
CA ASN A 17 -5.91 -6.72 -13.73
C ASN A 17 -5.73 -5.83 -14.96
N ASN A 18 -5.26 -4.61 -14.78
CA ASN A 18 -4.97 -3.65 -15.84
C ASN A 18 -3.70 -2.88 -15.48
N LEU A 19 -2.67 -3.01 -16.33
CA LEU A 19 -1.36 -2.46 -16.02
C LEU A 19 -1.36 -0.92 -16.03
N GLU A 20 -2.07 -0.30 -16.96
CA GLU A 20 -2.13 1.16 -17.08
C GLU A 20 -2.83 1.80 -15.87
N GLU A 21 -3.92 1.23 -15.40
CA GLU A 21 -4.59 1.68 -14.17
C GLU A 21 -3.71 1.47 -12.93
N ALA A 22 -3.01 0.35 -12.86
CA ALA A 22 -2.09 0.05 -11.76
C ALA A 22 -0.89 1.02 -11.75
N GLU A 23 -0.30 1.31 -12.91
CA GLU A 23 0.79 2.29 -13.03
C GLU A 23 0.35 3.67 -12.53
N LYS A 24 -0.87 4.11 -12.86
CA LYS A 24 -1.44 5.36 -12.35
C LYS A 24 -1.59 5.35 -10.83
N PHE A 25 -2.14 4.28 -10.29
CA PHE A 25 -2.35 4.17 -8.85
C PHE A 25 -1.03 4.19 -8.08
N TYR A 26 -0.09 3.31 -8.44
CA TYR A 26 1.18 3.18 -7.71
C TYR A 26 2.15 4.34 -8.01
N GLY A 27 2.19 4.83 -9.24
CA GLY A 27 3.06 5.93 -9.63
C GLY A 27 2.49 7.30 -9.30
N ASP A 28 1.30 7.63 -9.83
CA ASP A 28 0.76 8.99 -9.73
C ASP A 28 0.10 9.26 -8.37
N ILE A 29 -0.62 8.29 -7.81
CA ILE A 29 -1.34 8.47 -6.52
C ILE A 29 -0.43 8.17 -5.34
N LEU A 30 0.20 6.97 -5.30
CA LEU A 30 1.09 6.59 -4.19
C LEU A 30 2.50 7.18 -4.29
N GLY A 31 2.91 7.62 -5.47
CA GLY A 31 4.19 8.31 -5.66
C GLY A 31 5.42 7.39 -5.71
N LEU A 32 5.27 6.11 -6.06
CA LEU A 32 6.41 5.23 -6.27
C LEU A 32 7.23 5.65 -7.50
N GLU A 33 8.54 5.52 -7.41
CA GLU A 33 9.43 5.81 -8.53
C GLU A 33 9.31 4.75 -9.63
N TYR A 34 8.89 5.18 -10.82
CA TYR A 34 8.74 4.32 -11.98
C TYR A 34 10.07 4.01 -12.65
N LYS A 35 10.35 2.74 -12.91
CA LYS A 35 11.57 2.26 -13.57
C LYS A 35 11.37 1.83 -15.01
N GLY A 36 10.13 1.55 -15.41
CA GLY A 36 9.80 1.10 -16.75
C GLY A 36 9.11 -0.25 -16.79
N ARG A 37 8.78 -0.70 -17.97
CA ARG A 37 8.21 -2.02 -18.23
C ARG A 37 9.26 -3.02 -18.66
N LEU A 38 9.10 -4.27 -18.27
CA LEU A 38 9.91 -5.37 -18.78
C LEU A 38 9.58 -5.62 -20.26
N ALA A 39 10.62 -5.89 -21.07
CA ALA A 39 10.48 -6.00 -22.52
C ALA A 39 9.61 -7.19 -23.00
N THR A 40 9.53 -8.24 -22.19
CA THR A 40 8.94 -9.53 -22.61
C THR A 40 7.62 -9.88 -21.92
N SER A 41 7.10 -8.98 -21.07
CA SER A 41 5.88 -9.24 -20.31
C SER A 41 5.11 -7.95 -19.99
N ARG A 42 3.83 -8.09 -19.71
CA ARG A 42 3.00 -6.99 -19.19
C ARG A 42 3.30 -6.78 -17.69
N THR A 43 4.52 -6.29 -17.42
CA THR A 43 5.03 -6.05 -16.06
C THR A 43 5.70 -4.69 -15.99
N ALA A 44 5.28 -3.87 -15.01
CA ALA A 44 5.92 -2.60 -14.69
C ALA A 44 6.76 -2.75 -13.41
N CYS A 45 7.88 -2.05 -13.36
CA CYS A 45 8.77 -2.03 -12.21
C CYS A 45 8.79 -0.65 -11.57
N PHE A 46 8.63 -0.60 -10.27
CA PHE A 46 8.79 0.56 -9.40
C PHE A 46 9.85 0.29 -8.34
N VAL A 47 10.38 1.35 -7.74
CA VAL A 47 11.37 1.26 -6.67
C VAL A 47 10.93 2.09 -5.47
N LEU A 48 11.10 1.55 -4.28
CA LEU A 48 10.93 2.23 -3.00
C LEU A 48 11.86 1.62 -1.96
N GLY A 49 12.62 2.47 -1.24
CA GLY A 49 13.47 2.02 -0.14
C GLY A 49 14.49 0.93 -0.51
N GLY A 50 15.00 0.96 -1.75
CA GLY A 50 15.93 -0.06 -2.25
C GLY A 50 15.30 -1.38 -2.69
N HIS A 51 13.97 -1.51 -2.62
CA HIS A 51 13.24 -2.67 -3.08
C HIS A 51 12.55 -2.41 -4.41
N ASN A 52 12.55 -3.42 -5.29
CA ASN A 52 11.78 -3.38 -6.51
C ASN A 52 10.36 -3.90 -6.25
N ILE A 53 9.37 -3.22 -6.79
CA ILE A 53 7.97 -3.60 -6.73
C ILE A 53 7.51 -3.82 -8.17
N LEU A 54 7.10 -5.06 -8.49
CA LEU A 54 6.65 -5.43 -9.82
C LEU A 54 5.13 -5.48 -9.85
N LEU A 55 4.53 -4.80 -10.82
CA LEU A 55 3.10 -4.93 -11.13
C LEU A 55 2.99 -5.88 -12.32
N CYS A 56 2.43 -7.06 -12.09
CA CYS A 56 2.34 -8.12 -13.09
C CYS A 56 0.89 -8.26 -13.56
N GLU A 57 0.60 -7.83 -14.80
CA GLU A 57 -0.75 -7.95 -15.34
C GLU A 57 -1.11 -9.41 -15.56
N ARG A 58 -2.27 -9.78 -15.08
CA ARG A 58 -2.81 -11.11 -15.26
C ARG A 58 -3.60 -11.22 -16.57
N LYS A 59 -3.47 -12.37 -17.22
CA LYS A 59 -4.28 -12.69 -18.40
C LYS A 59 -5.76 -12.71 -18.05
N ASP A 60 -6.10 -13.35 -16.94
CA ASP A 60 -7.46 -13.43 -16.43
C ASP A 60 -7.57 -12.62 -15.13
N PRO A 61 -8.53 -11.68 -15.02
CA PRO A 61 -8.70 -10.87 -13.83
C PRO A 61 -8.94 -11.72 -12.58
N ILE A 62 -8.39 -11.28 -11.46
CA ILE A 62 -8.64 -11.89 -10.15
C ILE A 62 -9.84 -11.19 -9.53
N VAL A 63 -10.81 -11.96 -9.07
CA VAL A 63 -11.85 -11.49 -8.15
C VAL A 63 -11.40 -11.86 -6.73
N ARG A 64 -11.16 -10.85 -5.91
CA ARG A 64 -10.74 -11.03 -4.52
C ARG A 64 -11.90 -10.76 -3.58
N THR A 65 -12.00 -11.57 -2.52
CA THR A 65 -12.95 -11.35 -1.44
C THR A 65 -12.20 -11.17 -0.11
N ILE A 66 -12.79 -10.42 0.80
CA ILE A 66 -12.23 -10.22 2.14
C ILE A 66 -12.09 -11.55 2.89
N GLU A 67 -13.03 -12.47 2.71
CA GLU A 67 -13.01 -13.78 3.34
C GLU A 67 -11.81 -14.63 2.89
N GLN A 68 -11.45 -14.53 1.62
CA GLN A 68 -10.34 -15.30 1.04
C GLN A 68 -8.98 -14.63 1.25
N ASP A 69 -8.92 -13.33 1.00
CA ASP A 69 -7.67 -12.58 0.89
C ASP A 69 -7.52 -11.43 1.91
N GLY A 70 -8.38 -11.36 2.93
CA GLY A 70 -8.41 -10.22 3.86
C GLY A 70 -7.11 -9.97 4.63
N ARG A 71 -6.22 -10.95 4.73
CA ARG A 71 -4.92 -10.80 5.37
C ARG A 71 -3.78 -10.52 4.40
N LEU A 72 -3.98 -10.78 3.10
CA LEU A 72 -2.98 -10.46 2.09
C LEU A 72 -3.01 -8.96 1.79
N HIS A 73 -1.94 -8.28 2.14
CA HIS A 73 -1.81 -6.84 1.92
C HIS A 73 -0.35 -6.45 1.76
N HIS A 74 -0.13 -5.24 1.23
CA HIS A 74 1.18 -4.64 1.08
C HIS A 74 1.18 -3.35 1.88
N ALA A 75 2.16 -3.18 2.77
CA ALA A 75 2.26 -2.05 3.70
C ALA A 75 3.39 -1.11 3.29
N PHE A 76 3.08 0.19 3.29
CA PHE A 76 4.04 1.26 3.04
C PHE A 76 4.06 2.21 4.22
N ASP A 77 5.24 2.62 4.64
CA ASP A 77 5.42 3.61 5.70
C ASP A 77 5.47 5.02 5.12
N VAL A 78 4.86 5.96 5.80
CA VAL A 78 4.84 7.38 5.41
C VAL A 78 5.09 8.27 6.63
N SER A 79 5.51 9.51 6.40
CA SER A 79 5.57 10.51 7.47
C SER A 79 4.17 10.86 7.99
N PRO A 80 4.03 11.40 9.22
CA PRO A 80 2.74 11.82 9.74
C PRO A 80 2.05 12.86 8.85
N GLU A 81 2.77 13.80 8.28
CA GLU A 81 2.24 14.79 7.35
C GLU A 81 1.73 14.15 6.06
N MET A 82 2.47 13.14 5.58
CA MET A 82 2.09 12.41 4.38
C MET A 82 0.89 11.50 4.63
N PHE A 83 0.75 10.94 5.83
CA PHE A 83 -0.44 10.17 6.22
C PHE A 83 -1.70 11.05 6.16
N ASP A 84 -1.65 12.24 6.75
CA ASP A 84 -2.77 13.19 6.73
C ASP A 84 -3.08 13.66 5.31
N LYS A 85 -2.06 13.93 4.51
CA LYS A 85 -2.21 14.27 3.09
C LYS A 85 -2.86 13.14 2.31
N ALA A 86 -2.47 11.89 2.57
CA ALA A 86 -3.04 10.72 1.90
C ALA A 86 -4.54 10.58 2.23
N CYS A 87 -4.94 10.76 3.48
CA CYS A 87 -6.36 10.74 3.86
C CYS A 87 -7.18 11.74 3.04
N LYS A 88 -6.71 12.98 2.94
CA LYS A 88 -7.38 14.03 2.17
C LYS A 88 -7.44 13.70 0.68
N LEU A 89 -6.32 13.24 0.12
CA LEU A 89 -6.23 12.85 -1.29
C LEU A 89 -7.18 11.71 -1.62
N PHE A 90 -7.23 10.65 -0.79
CA PHE A 90 -8.12 9.52 -1.02
C PHE A 90 -9.58 9.96 -0.99
N ARG A 91 -9.96 10.80 -0.06
CA ARG A 91 -11.31 11.36 -0.02
C ARG A 91 -11.62 12.17 -1.28
N ASP A 92 -10.73 13.03 -1.71
CA ASP A 92 -10.90 13.90 -2.88
C ASP A 92 -11.02 13.08 -4.19
N LEU A 93 -10.29 11.95 -4.27
CA LEU A 93 -10.34 11.04 -5.41
C LEU A 93 -11.48 9.99 -5.31
N GLY A 94 -12.26 9.98 -4.23
CA GLY A 94 -13.30 9.00 -4.02
C GLY A 94 -12.78 7.59 -3.70
N ILE A 95 -11.52 7.45 -3.27
CA ILE A 95 -10.94 6.20 -2.83
C ILE A 95 -11.38 5.96 -1.39
N LYS A 96 -12.17 4.91 -1.17
CA LYS A 96 -12.71 4.58 0.15
C LYS A 96 -11.68 3.85 1.00
N ILE A 97 -11.55 4.24 2.27
CA ILE A 97 -10.83 3.43 3.25
C ILE A 97 -11.66 2.19 3.59
N GLN A 98 -10.97 1.07 3.81
CA GLN A 98 -11.63 -0.23 4.09
C GLN A 98 -12.04 -0.37 5.56
N GLU A 99 -11.34 0.29 6.45
CA GLU A 99 -11.56 0.25 7.89
C GLU A 99 -11.28 1.64 8.47
N PRO A 100 -11.82 1.99 9.65
CA PRO A 100 -11.41 3.21 10.35
C PRO A 100 -9.90 3.25 10.57
N VAL A 101 -9.34 4.46 10.71
CA VAL A 101 -7.92 4.62 11.09
C VAL A 101 -7.68 3.87 12.40
N ASP A 102 -6.73 2.96 12.39
CA ASP A 102 -6.38 2.12 13.53
C ASP A 102 -5.11 2.66 14.20
N TYR A 103 -5.14 2.74 15.53
CA TYR A 103 -4.05 3.26 16.36
C TYR A 103 -3.50 2.14 17.24
N ARG A 104 -2.25 1.72 16.97
CA ARG A 104 -1.60 0.59 17.65
C ARG A 104 -0.51 1.06 18.60
N PRO A 105 -0.79 1.06 19.93
CA PRO A 105 0.18 1.54 20.92
C PRO A 105 1.30 0.53 21.25
N SER A 106 1.13 -0.74 20.88
CA SER A 106 2.06 -1.82 21.24
C SER A 106 2.10 -2.92 20.18
N GLY A 107 3.10 -3.79 20.26
CA GLY A 107 3.34 -4.89 19.33
C GLY A 107 4.49 -4.60 18.37
N PHE A 108 4.67 -5.46 17.36
CA PHE A 108 5.74 -5.30 16.38
C PHE A 108 5.57 -4.09 15.46
N PHE A 109 4.31 -3.75 15.17
CA PHE A 109 3.97 -2.67 14.22
C PHE A 109 3.13 -1.61 14.94
N THR A 110 3.78 -0.82 15.79
CA THR A 110 3.15 0.33 16.45
C THR A 110 2.97 1.48 15.47
N GLY A 111 2.06 2.41 15.80
CA GLY A 111 1.74 3.55 14.96
C GLY A 111 0.27 3.65 14.62
N ARG A 112 -0.06 4.40 13.59
CA ARG A 112 -1.42 4.45 13.02
C ARG A 112 -1.42 3.94 11.59
N GLN A 113 -2.54 3.40 11.15
CA GLN A 113 -2.65 2.78 9.82
C GLN A 113 -4.04 2.93 9.24
N LEU A 114 -4.11 2.86 7.91
CA LEU A 114 -5.34 2.75 7.15
C LEU A 114 -5.15 1.80 5.96
N PHE A 115 -6.25 1.28 5.43
CA PHE A 115 -6.26 0.39 4.28
C PHE A 115 -7.13 0.96 3.17
N VAL A 116 -6.62 0.86 1.94
CA VAL A 116 -7.35 1.14 0.70
C VAL A 116 -7.18 -0.02 -0.27
N LEU A 117 -8.03 -0.10 -1.29
CA LEU A 117 -7.85 -1.04 -2.39
C LEU A 117 -7.22 -0.33 -3.58
N ASP A 118 -6.29 -1.00 -4.26
CA ASP A 118 -5.86 -0.58 -5.59
C ASP A 118 -6.96 -0.89 -6.64
N PRO A 119 -6.83 -0.47 -7.89
CA PRO A 119 -7.85 -0.71 -8.92
C PRO A 119 -8.14 -2.18 -9.20
N SER A 120 -7.24 -3.08 -8.85
CA SER A 120 -7.39 -4.53 -9.02
C SER A 120 -7.91 -5.26 -7.77
N GLY A 121 -8.21 -4.51 -6.70
CA GLY A 121 -8.68 -5.06 -5.44
C GLY A 121 -7.56 -5.53 -4.50
N ASN A 122 -6.31 -5.24 -4.79
CA ASN A 122 -5.22 -5.50 -3.85
C ASN A 122 -5.32 -4.55 -2.66
N ARG A 123 -5.17 -5.08 -1.45
CA ARG A 123 -5.24 -4.33 -0.21
C ARG A 123 -3.91 -3.65 0.09
N ILE A 124 -3.94 -2.33 0.21
CA ILE A 124 -2.77 -1.50 0.48
C ILE A 124 -2.92 -0.87 1.86
N GLU A 125 -1.90 -1.04 2.68
CA GLU A 125 -1.80 -0.43 4.00
C GLU A 125 -0.86 0.76 3.94
N LEU A 126 -1.31 1.93 4.43
CA LEU A 126 -0.42 3.05 4.73
C LEU A 126 -0.26 3.15 6.24
N ARG A 127 0.98 3.33 6.67
CA ARG A 127 1.35 3.41 8.08
C ARG A 127 2.11 4.68 8.37
N ASP A 128 1.82 5.28 9.51
CA ASP A 128 2.67 6.26 10.17
C ASP A 128 3.19 5.64 11.47
N SER A 129 4.42 5.15 11.42
CA SER A 129 5.09 4.48 12.54
C SER A 129 5.53 5.45 13.66
N SER A 130 5.41 6.75 13.44
CA SER A 130 5.81 7.77 14.43
C SER A 130 4.76 8.01 15.51
N TRP A 131 3.49 7.67 15.25
CA TRP A 131 2.43 7.81 16.26
C TRP A 131 2.69 6.87 17.44
N LYS A 132 2.49 7.39 18.65
CA LYS A 132 2.69 6.64 19.91
C LYS A 132 1.53 6.86 20.85
N ALA A 133 1.38 5.93 21.80
CA ALA A 133 0.40 6.05 22.89
C ALA A 133 0.53 7.41 23.60
N GLY A 134 -0.61 8.04 23.85
CA GLY A 134 -0.68 9.38 24.44
C GLY A 134 -0.79 10.52 23.43
N MET A 135 -0.50 10.27 22.14
CA MET A 135 -0.78 11.24 21.09
C MET A 135 -2.27 11.22 20.73
N LEU A 136 -2.75 12.30 20.04
CA LEU A 136 -4.13 12.38 19.58
C LEU A 136 -4.46 11.24 18.63
N THR A 137 -5.73 10.81 18.63
CA THR A 137 -6.27 9.73 17.80
C THR A 137 -7.44 10.22 16.93
N PRO A 138 -7.19 11.22 16.04
CA PRO A 138 -8.28 11.75 15.22
C PRO A 138 -8.85 10.68 14.29
N THR A 139 -10.17 10.73 14.10
CA THR A 139 -10.83 9.91 13.09
C THR A 139 -10.43 10.32 11.68
N TYR A 140 -10.71 9.45 10.70
CA TYR A 140 -10.48 9.77 9.29
C TYR A 140 -11.12 11.10 8.88
N ASP A 141 -12.38 11.33 9.28
CA ASP A 141 -13.08 12.57 8.94
C ASP A 141 -12.45 13.79 9.60
N GLU A 142 -12.02 13.68 10.86
CA GLU A 142 -11.31 14.75 11.55
C GLU A 142 -9.97 15.09 10.86
N ILE A 143 -9.21 14.08 10.42
CA ILE A 143 -7.98 14.30 9.65
C ILE A 143 -8.30 15.01 8.34
N CYS A 144 -9.31 14.53 7.61
CA CYS A 144 -9.69 15.12 6.32
C CYS A 144 -10.19 16.55 6.44
N ASN A 145 -10.81 16.93 7.56
CA ASN A 145 -11.37 18.26 7.79
C ASN A 145 -10.41 19.24 8.48
N SER A 146 -9.23 18.78 8.85
CA SER A 146 -8.23 19.60 9.52
C SER A 146 -7.49 20.58 8.59
#